data_acf0bdc252d1e2659d3a2615dbc8eea0
#
_entry.id   acf0bdc252d1e2659d3a2615dbc8eea0
#
_cell.length_a   1.000
_cell.length_b   1.000
_cell.length_c   1.000
_cell.angle_alpha   90.00
_cell.angle_beta   90.00
_cell.angle_gamma   90.00
#
_symmetry.space_group_name_H-M   'P 1'
#
loop_
_entity.id
_entity.type
_entity.pdbx_description
1 polymer ?
#
loop_
_entity_poly.entity_id
_entity_poly.type
_entity_poly.pdbx_seq_one_letter_code
_entity_poly.pdbx_strand_id
1 'polypeptide(L)'
;MKKLFKLFSILALSLIFLVSCSSIKSTMKSVASVFKSPTKYNNVTVTFVTTQGEITFFLYPEAAPLTVANFINLAKRGFYDNTKFTRSVDNFIVQGGDPTGTGMGGPGYTIPDEFVEWLDFYQPGMLAMANAGPNTGGSQFFFTFSPADWLNGVHTVFGEVRSEGDFQRIRKLEMGDVVKEVKISENGDFILSLFKDQVEQWNSVLDREYPNLRKVAIKDPNPQDVEAYKEELERLYAKKEKKXXXFXISYNXIYXKGIXXSWWIYSKSTCNXXLX
;
A
#
# COMPACT_ATOMS: atom_id res chain seq x y z
N MET A 1 -44.18 -4.63 33.33
CA MET A 1 -44.19 -4.02 31.98
C MET A 1 -43.02 -3.07 31.75
N LYS A 2 -42.71 -2.14 32.63
CA LYS A 2 -41.57 -1.16 32.43
C LYS A 2 -40.19 -1.81 32.30
N LYS A 3 -39.91 -2.96 32.96
CA LYS A 3 -38.59 -3.66 32.82
C LYS A 3 -38.44 -4.38 31.48
N LEU A 4 -39.54 -4.91 30.92
CA LEU A 4 -39.53 -5.59 29.62
C LEU A 4 -39.26 -4.60 28.47
N PHE A 5 -39.84 -3.39 28.58
CA PHE A 5 -39.65 -2.31 27.60
C PHE A 5 -38.20 -1.81 27.55
N LYS A 6 -37.53 -1.72 28.71
CA LYS A 6 -36.10 -1.34 28.75
C LYS A 6 -35.17 -2.39 28.14
N LEU A 7 -35.50 -3.69 28.34
CA LEU A 7 -34.73 -4.77 27.73
C LEU A 7 -34.87 -4.76 26.20
N PHE A 8 -36.08 -4.53 25.70
CA PHE A 8 -36.36 -4.47 24.25
C PHE A 8 -35.66 -3.26 23.59
N SER A 9 -35.60 -2.10 24.28
CA SER A 9 -34.93 -0.93 23.72
C SER A 9 -33.40 -1.09 23.68
N ILE A 10 -32.82 -1.77 24.67
CA ILE A 10 -31.36 -2.05 24.68
C ILE A 10 -31.04 -3.07 23.57
N LEU A 11 -31.84 -4.09 23.39
CA LEU A 11 -31.63 -5.09 22.32
C LEU A 11 -31.78 -4.45 20.94
N ALA A 12 -32.77 -3.57 20.76
CA ALA A 12 -32.97 -2.86 19.49
C ALA A 12 -31.84 -1.91 19.18
N LEU A 13 -31.29 -1.20 20.18
CA LEU A 13 -30.11 -0.32 20.02
C LEU A 13 -28.85 -1.14 19.65
N SER A 14 -28.64 -2.29 20.27
CA SER A 14 -27.49 -3.15 19.95
C SER A 14 -27.58 -3.72 18.55
N LEU A 15 -28.79 -4.08 18.08
CA LEU A 15 -28.99 -4.57 16.71
C LEU A 15 -28.73 -3.45 15.67
N ILE A 16 -29.17 -2.23 15.97
CA ILE A 16 -28.94 -1.06 15.10
C ILE A 16 -27.44 -0.77 15.01
N PHE A 17 -26.71 -0.90 16.11
CA PHE A 17 -25.26 -0.69 16.15
C PHE A 17 -24.49 -1.75 15.33
N LEU A 18 -24.92 -3.02 15.42
CA LEU A 18 -24.29 -4.12 14.66
C LEU A 18 -24.56 -3.99 13.16
N VAL A 19 -25.79 -3.62 12.77
CA VAL A 19 -26.16 -3.39 11.36
C VAL A 19 -25.41 -2.16 10.80
N SER A 20 -25.27 -1.10 11.60
CA SER A 20 -24.53 0.10 11.20
C SER A 20 -23.04 -0.20 10.97
N CYS A 21 -22.42 -0.96 11.87
CA CYS A 21 -21.00 -1.30 11.78
C CYS A 21 -20.71 -2.22 10.57
N SER A 22 -21.58 -3.20 10.30
CA SER A 22 -21.43 -4.07 9.14
C SER A 22 -21.66 -3.33 7.82
N SER A 23 -22.61 -2.40 7.79
CA SER A 23 -22.88 -1.57 6.61
C SER A 23 -21.71 -0.62 6.32
N ILE A 24 -21.11 -0.03 7.35
CA ILE A 24 -19.92 0.82 7.20
C ILE A 24 -18.74 0.00 6.65
N LYS A 25 -18.49 -1.18 7.22
CA LYS A 25 -17.42 -2.07 6.74
C LYS A 25 -17.67 -2.53 5.30
N SER A 26 -18.91 -2.86 4.93
CA SER A 26 -19.24 -3.25 3.56
C SER A 26 -19.10 -2.08 2.58
N THR A 27 -19.43 -0.86 3.01
CA THR A 27 -19.27 0.34 2.18
C THR A 27 -17.78 0.70 2.02
N MET A 28 -16.99 0.61 3.07
CA MET A 28 -15.53 0.82 2.98
C MET A 28 -14.88 -0.22 2.07
N LYS A 29 -15.28 -1.49 2.18
CA LYS A 29 -14.80 -2.56 1.31
C LYS A 29 -15.23 -2.32 -0.14
N SER A 30 -16.44 -1.82 -0.37
CA SER A 30 -16.93 -1.44 -1.71
C SER A 30 -16.18 -0.24 -2.29
N VAL A 31 -15.82 0.74 -1.47
CA VAL A 31 -15.01 1.89 -1.89
C VAL A 31 -13.60 1.42 -2.25
N ALA A 32 -12.98 0.63 -1.38
CA ALA A 32 -11.65 0.06 -1.64
C ALA A 32 -11.63 -0.76 -2.94
N SER A 33 -12.70 -1.55 -3.21
CA SER A 33 -12.76 -2.37 -4.43
C SER A 33 -12.82 -1.56 -5.73
N VAL A 34 -13.33 -0.33 -5.68
CA VAL A 34 -13.37 0.55 -6.86
C VAL A 34 -11.97 1.08 -7.20
N PHE A 35 -11.15 1.33 -6.18
CA PHE A 35 -9.77 1.79 -6.37
C PHE A 35 -8.84 0.64 -6.73
N LYS A 36 -9.23 -0.60 -6.40
CA LYS A 36 -8.45 -1.81 -6.71
C LYS A 36 -8.80 -2.42 -8.06
N SER A 37 -9.63 -1.77 -8.88
CA SER A 37 -9.90 -2.27 -10.24
C SER A 37 -8.66 -2.03 -11.10
N PRO A 38 -7.97 -3.08 -11.53
CA PRO A 38 -6.80 -2.90 -12.37
C PRO A 38 -7.19 -2.23 -13.69
N THR A 39 -6.42 -1.23 -14.06
CA THR A 39 -6.57 -0.54 -15.34
C THR A 39 -5.49 -1.02 -16.30
N LYS A 40 -5.52 -0.55 -17.52
CA LYS A 40 -4.49 -0.88 -18.51
C LYS A 40 -3.08 -0.49 -18.02
N TYR A 41 -2.97 0.61 -17.30
CA TYR A 41 -1.68 1.21 -16.96
C TYR A 41 -1.21 0.88 -15.53
N ASN A 42 -2.15 0.65 -14.60
CA ASN A 42 -1.79 0.38 -13.20
C ASN A 42 -1.90 -1.09 -12.78
N ASN A 43 -2.16 -1.98 -13.72
CA ASN A 43 -2.21 -3.43 -13.44
C ASN A 43 -0.79 -3.99 -13.37
N VAL A 44 -0.05 -3.61 -12.35
CA VAL A 44 1.32 -4.07 -12.13
C VAL A 44 1.31 -5.13 -11.03
N THR A 45 1.94 -6.28 -11.31
CA THR A 45 2.14 -7.31 -10.29
C THR A 45 3.63 -7.55 -10.08
N VAL A 46 3.95 -7.95 -8.85
CA VAL A 46 5.27 -8.44 -8.48
C VAL A 46 5.15 -9.88 -7.96
N THR A 47 6.04 -10.75 -8.38
CA THR A 47 6.13 -12.11 -7.86
C THR A 47 7.50 -12.29 -7.19
N PHE A 48 7.50 -12.50 -5.89
CA PHE A 48 8.68 -12.90 -5.13
C PHE A 48 8.84 -14.41 -5.24
N VAL A 49 9.95 -14.85 -5.81
CA VAL A 49 10.33 -16.27 -5.82
C VAL A 49 11.14 -16.51 -4.54
N THR A 50 10.54 -17.19 -3.57
CA THR A 50 11.15 -17.38 -2.25
C THR A 50 11.45 -18.84 -1.96
N THR A 51 12.09 -19.12 -0.83
CA THR A 51 12.27 -20.48 -0.32
C THR A 51 10.93 -21.15 0.04
N GLN A 52 9.88 -20.35 0.31
CA GLN A 52 8.53 -20.86 0.63
C GLN A 52 7.60 -20.92 -0.62
N GLY A 53 8.18 -20.67 -1.82
CA GLY A 53 7.42 -20.68 -3.09
C GLY A 53 7.20 -19.28 -3.64
N GLU A 54 6.44 -19.19 -4.71
CA GLU A 54 6.13 -17.91 -5.38
C GLU A 54 4.98 -17.20 -4.66
N ILE A 55 5.17 -15.91 -4.39
CA ILE A 55 4.19 -15.04 -3.70
C ILE A 55 3.96 -13.83 -4.60
N THR A 56 2.73 -13.62 -5.02
CA THR A 56 2.37 -12.53 -5.94
C THR A 56 1.57 -11.44 -5.21
N PHE A 57 1.93 -10.20 -5.49
CA PHE A 57 1.23 -9.01 -5.01
C PHE A 57 0.76 -8.16 -6.19
N PHE A 58 -0.37 -7.47 -6.02
CA PHE A 58 -0.71 -6.30 -6.82
C PHE A 58 0.07 -5.10 -6.26
N LEU A 59 0.61 -4.25 -7.15
CA LEU A 59 1.21 -2.98 -6.78
C LEU A 59 0.26 -1.84 -7.12
N TYR A 60 0.33 -0.75 -6.36
CA TYR A 60 -0.57 0.39 -6.47
C TYR A 60 0.20 1.68 -6.82
N PRO A 61 0.65 1.83 -8.09
CA PRO A 61 1.34 3.07 -8.50
C PRO A 61 0.47 4.32 -8.37
N GLU A 62 -0.85 4.17 -8.36
CA GLU A 62 -1.77 5.28 -8.13
C GLU A 62 -1.81 5.75 -6.66
N ALA A 63 -1.32 4.94 -5.74
CA ALA A 63 -1.25 5.28 -4.31
C ALA A 63 0.15 5.74 -3.89
N ALA A 64 1.18 5.09 -4.44
CA ALA A 64 2.57 5.30 -4.04
C ALA A 64 3.48 5.23 -5.27
N PRO A 65 3.36 6.20 -6.18
CA PRO A 65 4.03 6.13 -7.47
C PRO A 65 5.56 6.08 -7.40
N LEU A 66 6.20 6.88 -6.54
CA LEU A 66 7.67 6.87 -6.41
C LEU A 66 8.14 5.58 -5.71
N THR A 67 7.40 5.11 -4.71
CA THR A 67 7.72 3.86 -4.00
C THR A 67 7.64 2.67 -4.94
N VAL A 68 6.58 2.60 -5.77
CA VAL A 68 6.41 1.53 -6.76
C VAL A 68 7.51 1.62 -7.83
N ALA A 69 7.81 2.82 -8.36
CA ALA A 69 8.89 3.00 -9.35
C ALA A 69 10.25 2.56 -8.78
N ASN A 70 10.57 2.98 -7.55
CA ASN A 70 11.79 2.59 -6.86
C ASN A 70 11.87 1.06 -6.70
N PHE A 71 10.81 0.44 -6.19
CA PHE A 71 10.74 -1.00 -5.96
C PHE A 71 10.92 -1.78 -7.28
N ILE A 72 10.23 -1.36 -8.35
CA ILE A 72 10.35 -1.98 -9.68
C ILE A 72 11.79 -1.87 -10.21
N ASN A 73 12.39 -0.67 -10.09
CA ASN A 73 13.76 -0.45 -10.54
C ASN A 73 14.75 -1.39 -9.82
N LEU A 74 14.67 -1.44 -8.49
CA LEU A 74 15.52 -2.32 -7.68
C LEU A 74 15.32 -3.79 -8.07
N ALA A 75 14.07 -4.22 -8.23
CA ALA A 75 13.75 -5.61 -8.62
C ALA A 75 14.33 -5.95 -9.99
N LYS A 76 14.11 -5.10 -10.99
CA LYS A 76 14.60 -5.35 -12.37
C LYS A 76 16.14 -5.35 -12.43
N ARG A 77 16.78 -4.58 -11.58
CA ARG A 77 18.24 -4.56 -11.46
C ARG A 77 18.81 -5.77 -10.71
N GLY A 78 17.96 -6.62 -10.12
CA GLY A 78 18.38 -7.79 -9.36
C GLY A 78 18.86 -7.46 -7.95
N PHE A 79 18.49 -6.30 -7.44
CA PHE A 79 18.92 -5.83 -6.11
C PHE A 79 18.46 -6.77 -5.00
N TYR A 80 17.29 -7.38 -5.18
CA TYR A 80 16.69 -8.29 -4.21
C TYR A 80 17.11 -9.75 -4.38
N ASP A 81 17.84 -10.07 -5.46
CA ASP A 81 18.18 -11.46 -5.78
C ASP A 81 19.10 -12.05 -4.69
N ASN A 82 18.69 -13.18 -4.14
CA ASN A 82 19.38 -13.92 -3.08
C ASN A 82 19.50 -13.15 -1.76
N THR A 83 18.67 -12.13 -1.53
CA THR A 83 18.58 -11.45 -0.22
C THR A 83 17.74 -12.26 0.75
N LYS A 84 17.98 -12.03 2.05
CA LYS A 84 17.26 -12.74 3.11
C LYS A 84 16.18 -11.87 3.75
N PHE A 85 15.18 -12.53 4.28
CA PHE A 85 14.30 -11.89 5.26
C PHE A 85 15.12 -11.75 6.55
N THR A 86 15.31 -10.52 7.01
CA THR A 86 16.21 -10.19 8.12
C THR A 86 15.49 -10.11 9.47
N ARG A 87 14.15 -10.04 9.44
CA ARG A 87 13.34 -9.93 10.66
C ARG A 87 11.99 -10.60 10.43
N SER A 88 11.53 -11.36 11.43
CA SER A 88 10.17 -11.89 11.48
C SER A 88 9.63 -11.67 12.89
N VAL A 89 8.40 -11.18 13.01
CA VAL A 89 7.71 -11.00 14.28
C VAL A 89 6.36 -11.69 14.17
N ASP A 90 6.16 -12.71 14.99
CA ASP A 90 4.96 -13.55 14.97
C ASP A 90 3.67 -12.73 14.98
N ASN A 91 2.75 -13.09 14.09
CA ASN A 91 1.44 -12.47 13.95
C ASN A 91 1.50 -10.97 13.62
N PHE A 92 2.65 -10.46 13.20
CA PHE A 92 2.82 -9.06 12.87
C PHE A 92 3.39 -8.89 11.45
N ILE A 93 4.71 -9.07 11.26
CA ILE A 93 5.36 -8.82 9.95
C ILE A 93 6.52 -9.79 9.69
N VAL A 94 6.87 -9.92 8.39
CA VAL A 94 8.18 -10.42 7.96
C VAL A 94 8.81 -9.36 7.05
N GLN A 95 10.09 -9.03 7.31
CA GLN A 95 10.81 -7.91 6.66
C GLN A 95 12.04 -8.41 5.93
N GLY A 96 12.25 -7.89 4.71
CA GLY A 96 13.40 -8.18 3.86
C GLY A 96 13.83 -6.98 3.06
N GLY A 97 14.62 -7.20 1.98
CA GLY A 97 15.03 -6.15 1.06
C GLY A 97 16.34 -5.45 1.44
N ASP A 98 17.05 -5.98 2.44
CA ASP A 98 18.39 -5.52 2.79
C ASP A 98 19.42 -6.35 2.04
N PRO A 99 20.23 -5.77 1.15
CA PRO A 99 21.25 -6.54 0.40
C PRO A 99 22.41 -7.04 1.28
N THR A 100 22.60 -6.45 2.46
CA THR A 100 23.68 -6.87 3.38
C THR A 100 23.26 -7.98 4.32
N GLY A 101 21.95 -8.20 4.49
CA GLY A 101 21.40 -9.21 5.39
C GLY A 101 21.52 -8.86 6.87
N THR A 102 21.88 -7.63 7.21
CA THR A 102 22.07 -7.17 8.60
C THR A 102 20.85 -6.50 9.21
N GLY A 103 19.88 -6.13 8.37
CA GLY A 103 18.74 -5.30 8.74
C GLY A 103 19.01 -3.79 8.65
N MET A 104 20.24 -3.40 8.30
CA MET A 104 20.65 -1.99 8.26
C MET A 104 21.02 -1.49 6.86
N GLY A 105 21.10 -2.38 5.88
CA GLY A 105 21.50 -2.03 4.51
C GLY A 105 20.36 -1.43 3.70
N GLY A 106 20.75 -0.78 2.59
CA GLY A 106 19.79 -0.14 1.69
C GLY A 106 20.45 0.23 0.36
N PRO A 107 19.75 0.97 -0.51
CA PRO A 107 20.23 1.21 -1.88
C PRO A 107 21.23 2.36 -2.01
N GLY A 108 21.55 3.05 -0.92
CA GLY A 108 22.44 4.22 -0.93
C GLY A 108 21.71 5.55 -1.11
N TYR A 109 20.38 5.53 -1.12
CA TYR A 109 19.50 6.72 -1.18
C TYR A 109 18.21 6.45 -0.43
N THR A 110 17.43 7.50 -0.22
CA THR A 110 16.10 7.39 0.39
C THR A 110 15.02 7.92 -0.55
N ILE A 111 13.78 7.53 -0.29
CA ILE A 111 12.59 8.00 -0.99
C ILE A 111 11.60 8.59 0.03
N PRO A 112 10.77 9.56 -0.39
CA PRO A 112 9.75 10.12 0.49
C PRO A 112 8.64 9.11 0.78
N ASP A 113 7.95 9.31 1.90
CA ASP A 113 6.76 8.54 2.22
C ASP A 113 5.58 9.01 1.35
N GLU A 114 4.69 8.07 1.01
CA GLU A 114 3.50 8.33 0.20
C GLU A 114 2.30 7.69 0.89
N PHE A 115 1.34 8.50 1.33
CA PHE A 115 0.17 8.01 2.06
C PHE A 115 -1.13 8.42 1.36
N VAL A 116 -2.06 7.48 1.25
CA VAL A 116 -3.42 7.73 0.76
C VAL A 116 -4.41 7.06 1.72
N GLU A 117 -5.57 7.68 1.94
CA GLU A 117 -6.57 7.19 2.88
C GLU A 117 -7.20 5.84 2.52
N TRP A 118 -7.17 5.46 1.24
CA TRP A 118 -7.86 4.26 0.77
C TRP A 118 -6.96 3.01 0.74
N LEU A 119 -5.65 3.15 0.98
CA LEU A 119 -4.70 2.04 1.00
C LEU A 119 -3.91 2.12 2.30
N ASP A 120 -4.27 1.27 3.24
CA ASP A 120 -3.71 1.27 4.59
C ASP A 120 -3.55 -0.18 5.09
N PHE A 121 -3.22 -0.33 6.36
CA PHE A 121 -2.96 -1.65 6.97
C PHE A 121 -4.24 -2.31 7.50
N TYR A 122 -5.37 -2.18 6.82
CA TYR A 122 -6.69 -2.67 7.25
C TYR A 122 -6.84 -4.20 7.20
N GLN A 123 -5.93 -4.88 6.53
CA GLN A 123 -6.01 -6.35 6.37
C GLN A 123 -4.60 -6.96 6.39
N PRO A 124 -4.49 -8.29 6.58
CA PRO A 124 -3.20 -8.98 6.42
C PRO A 124 -2.79 -9.05 4.95
N GLY A 125 -1.51 -9.31 4.70
CA GLY A 125 -0.98 -9.45 3.34
C GLY A 125 -0.68 -8.13 2.64
N MET A 126 -0.49 -7.05 3.40
CA MET A 126 -0.05 -5.77 2.84
C MET A 126 1.46 -5.78 2.61
N LEU A 127 1.89 -5.19 1.51
CA LEU A 127 3.31 -4.96 1.16
C LEU A 127 3.60 -3.47 1.39
N ALA A 128 4.53 -3.18 2.29
CA ALA A 128 4.84 -1.82 2.71
C ALA A 128 6.34 -1.56 2.81
N MET A 129 6.73 -0.29 2.70
CA MET A 129 8.12 0.16 2.80
C MET A 129 8.54 0.29 4.26
N ALA A 130 9.63 -0.36 4.64
CA ALA A 130 10.26 -0.14 5.93
C ALA A 130 11.03 1.18 5.90
N ASN A 131 11.05 1.88 7.03
CA ASN A 131 11.79 3.14 7.18
C ASN A 131 12.37 3.26 8.59
N ALA A 132 13.26 4.23 8.78
CA ALA A 132 13.88 4.58 10.06
C ALA A 132 13.40 5.96 10.56
N GLY A 133 12.19 6.34 10.16
CA GLY A 133 11.55 7.63 10.42
C GLY A 133 11.02 8.24 9.14
N PRO A 134 10.39 9.41 9.19
CA PRO A 134 9.76 10.01 8.00
C PRO A 134 10.72 10.22 6.83
N ASN A 135 10.30 9.82 5.63
CA ASN A 135 11.02 10.02 4.36
C ASN A 135 12.39 9.31 4.33
N THR A 136 12.52 8.16 5.01
CA THR A 136 13.74 7.36 5.00
C THR A 136 13.54 5.98 4.37
N GLY A 137 12.46 5.79 3.61
CA GLY A 137 12.27 4.57 2.82
C GLY A 137 13.43 4.35 1.87
N GLY A 138 13.79 3.09 1.60
CA GLY A 138 14.90 2.75 0.71
C GLY A 138 14.59 1.51 -0.10
N SER A 139 15.20 0.38 0.28
CA SER A 139 14.93 -0.91 -0.37
C SER A 139 14.19 -1.90 0.53
N GLN A 140 14.23 -1.72 1.85
CA GLN A 140 13.64 -2.68 2.77
C GLN A 140 12.12 -2.59 2.74
N PHE A 141 11.47 -3.74 2.70
CA PHE A 141 10.02 -3.88 2.66
C PHE A 141 9.57 -4.90 3.71
N PHE A 142 8.29 -4.90 4.03
CA PHE A 142 7.71 -5.94 4.88
C PHE A 142 6.33 -6.38 4.38
N PHE A 143 5.98 -7.62 4.74
CA PHE A 143 4.64 -8.17 4.53
C PHE A 143 3.95 -8.28 5.88
N THR A 144 2.67 -7.93 5.96
CA THR A 144 1.91 -8.05 7.22
C THR A 144 1.25 -9.43 7.35
N PHE A 145 1.29 -10.00 8.56
CA PHE A 145 0.55 -11.23 8.91
C PHE A 145 -0.85 -10.92 9.43
N SER A 146 -1.10 -9.70 9.90
CA SER A 146 -2.38 -9.25 10.46
C SER A 146 -2.60 -7.77 10.15
N PRO A 147 -3.82 -7.24 10.34
CA PRO A 147 -4.03 -5.78 10.26
C PRO A 147 -3.14 -5.04 11.26
N ALA A 148 -2.68 -3.85 10.89
CA ALA A 148 -1.72 -3.07 11.69
C ALA A 148 -2.01 -1.57 11.57
N ASP A 149 -3.22 -1.15 11.96
CA ASP A 149 -3.72 0.22 11.78
C ASP A 149 -2.80 1.29 12.39
N TRP A 150 -2.00 0.94 13.40
CA TRP A 150 -1.05 1.87 14.03
C TRP A 150 0.13 2.24 13.13
N LEU A 151 0.31 1.57 12.01
CA LEU A 151 1.32 1.88 11.00
C LEU A 151 0.80 2.86 9.92
N ASN A 152 -0.50 3.19 9.93
CA ASN A 152 -1.09 4.13 8.97
C ASN A 152 -0.44 5.51 9.15
N GLY A 153 -0.04 6.13 8.03
CA GLY A 153 0.67 7.42 8.06
C GLY A 153 2.10 7.36 8.57
N VAL A 154 2.64 6.14 8.79
CA VAL A 154 4.02 5.91 9.25
C VAL A 154 4.83 5.16 8.19
N HIS A 155 4.22 4.15 7.56
CA HIS A 155 4.87 3.33 6.53
C HIS A 155 4.02 3.36 5.24
N THR A 156 4.67 3.57 4.11
CA THR A 156 4.01 3.58 2.80
C THR A 156 3.57 2.16 2.43
N VAL A 157 2.25 1.95 2.31
CA VAL A 157 1.70 0.73 1.71
C VAL A 157 1.72 0.93 0.20
N PHE A 158 2.28 -0.03 -0.54
CA PHE A 158 2.36 0.08 -2.00
C PHE A 158 1.89 -1.18 -2.74
N GLY A 159 1.42 -2.19 -2.00
CA GLY A 159 0.87 -3.39 -2.61
C GLY A 159 0.08 -4.25 -1.63
N GLU A 160 -0.64 -5.21 -2.18
CA GLU A 160 -1.37 -6.21 -1.38
C GLU A 160 -1.26 -7.59 -2.03
N VAL A 161 -1.30 -8.62 -1.22
CA VAL A 161 -1.22 -10.01 -1.67
C VAL A 161 -2.36 -10.36 -2.63
N ARG A 162 -2.02 -11.07 -3.71
CA ARG A 162 -2.95 -11.36 -4.80
C ARG A 162 -4.01 -12.41 -4.43
N SER A 163 -3.65 -13.41 -3.62
CA SER A 163 -4.53 -14.55 -3.35
C SER A 163 -4.34 -15.10 -1.94
N GLU A 164 -5.33 -15.84 -1.48
CA GLU A 164 -5.23 -16.57 -0.21
C GLU A 164 -4.06 -17.57 -0.23
N GLY A 165 -3.84 -18.26 -1.36
CA GLY A 165 -2.72 -19.18 -1.49
C GLY A 165 -1.36 -18.50 -1.32
N ASP A 166 -1.21 -17.28 -1.87
CA ASP A 166 -0.01 -16.46 -1.68
C ASP A 166 0.11 -16.02 -0.21
N PHE A 167 -1.00 -15.63 0.42
CA PHE A 167 -0.99 -15.26 1.84
C PHE A 167 -0.55 -16.43 2.73
N GLN A 168 -0.99 -17.65 2.43
CA GLN A 168 -0.55 -18.83 3.19
C GLN A 168 0.97 -19.08 3.04
N ARG A 169 1.58 -18.66 1.92
CA ARG A 169 3.05 -18.72 1.76
C ARG A 169 3.74 -17.61 2.55
N ILE A 170 3.15 -16.39 2.58
CA ILE A 170 3.65 -15.30 3.42
C ILE A 170 3.75 -15.76 4.89
N ARG A 171 2.71 -16.45 5.37
CA ARG A 171 2.65 -16.93 6.77
C ARG A 171 3.71 -17.95 7.13
N LYS A 172 4.34 -18.58 6.14
CA LYS A 172 5.43 -19.53 6.35
C LYS A 172 6.82 -18.90 6.34
N LEU A 173 6.89 -17.62 5.93
CA LEU A 173 8.18 -16.94 5.85
C LEU A 173 8.70 -16.63 7.25
N GLU A 174 10.00 -16.95 7.43
CA GLU A 174 10.71 -16.73 8.69
C GLU A 174 12.01 -15.96 8.42
N MET A 175 12.62 -15.48 9.47
CA MET A 175 13.96 -14.89 9.39
C MET A 175 14.95 -15.93 8.83
N GLY A 176 15.70 -15.53 7.81
CA GLY A 176 16.64 -16.41 7.12
C GLY A 176 16.14 -17.00 5.81
N ASP A 177 14.81 -17.01 5.58
CA ASP A 177 14.26 -17.37 4.27
C ASP A 177 14.82 -16.43 3.19
N VAL A 178 14.89 -16.91 1.96
CA VAL A 178 15.59 -16.21 0.86
C VAL A 178 14.58 -15.77 -0.21
N VAL A 179 14.72 -14.53 -0.64
CA VAL A 179 14.17 -14.03 -1.91
C VAL A 179 15.15 -14.41 -3.01
N LYS A 180 14.83 -15.43 -3.79
CA LYS A 180 15.69 -15.92 -4.88
C LYS A 180 15.71 -14.95 -6.07
N GLU A 181 14.54 -14.38 -6.37
CA GLU A 181 14.33 -13.46 -7.49
C GLU A 181 13.03 -12.68 -7.28
N VAL A 182 12.96 -11.48 -7.83
CA VAL A 182 11.73 -10.69 -7.87
C VAL A 182 11.37 -10.40 -9.34
N LYS A 183 10.21 -10.89 -9.78
CA LYS A 183 9.72 -10.75 -11.17
C LYS A 183 8.64 -9.67 -11.22
N ILE A 184 8.76 -8.74 -12.16
CA ILE A 184 7.80 -7.65 -12.38
C ILE A 184 7.03 -7.93 -13.68
N SER A 185 5.72 -7.71 -13.69
CA SER A 185 4.89 -7.80 -14.89
C SER A 185 5.29 -6.74 -15.95
N GLU A 186 4.84 -6.94 -17.20
CA GLU A 186 5.20 -6.09 -18.33
C GLU A 186 4.90 -4.59 -18.10
N ASN A 187 3.83 -4.28 -17.40
CA ASN A 187 3.43 -2.88 -17.13
C ASN A 187 4.42 -2.11 -16.24
N GLY A 188 5.35 -2.80 -15.59
CA GLY A 188 6.40 -2.15 -14.79
C GLY A 188 7.27 -1.18 -15.58
N ASP A 189 7.55 -1.47 -16.87
CA ASP A 189 8.36 -0.58 -17.70
C ASP A 189 7.67 0.76 -17.95
N PHE A 190 6.35 0.75 -18.10
CA PHE A 190 5.59 1.99 -18.25
C PHE A 190 5.72 2.85 -16.98
N ILE A 191 5.60 2.25 -15.79
CA ILE A 191 5.75 2.99 -14.53
C ILE A 191 7.17 3.60 -14.42
N LEU A 192 8.22 2.83 -14.75
CA LEU A 192 9.59 3.36 -14.74
C LEU A 192 9.74 4.55 -15.69
N SER A 193 9.12 4.48 -16.87
CA SER A 193 9.21 5.54 -17.88
C SER A 193 8.63 6.88 -17.38
N LEU A 194 7.57 6.82 -16.56
CA LEU A 194 6.95 8.02 -15.98
C LEU A 194 7.92 8.79 -15.05
N PHE A 195 8.88 8.09 -14.46
CA PHE A 195 9.83 8.66 -13.50
C PHE A 195 11.28 8.53 -13.98
N LYS A 196 11.48 8.56 -15.31
CA LYS A 196 12.78 8.31 -15.94
C LYS A 196 13.92 9.08 -15.29
N ASP A 197 13.79 10.39 -15.17
CA ASP A 197 14.87 11.25 -14.63
C ASP A 197 15.23 10.86 -13.19
N GLN A 198 14.21 10.56 -12.38
CA GLN A 198 14.41 10.13 -10.99
C GLN A 198 15.05 8.73 -10.93
N VAL A 199 14.61 7.82 -11.78
CA VAL A 199 15.16 6.45 -11.85
C VAL A 199 16.63 6.51 -12.30
N GLU A 200 16.97 7.37 -13.26
CA GLU A 200 18.35 7.56 -13.70
C GLU A 200 19.26 8.11 -12.58
N GLN A 201 18.73 9.02 -11.74
CA GLN A 201 19.44 9.49 -10.56
C GLN A 201 19.70 8.34 -9.58
N TRP A 202 18.68 7.54 -9.25
CA TRP A 202 18.82 6.36 -8.40
C TRP A 202 19.84 5.37 -9.00
N ASN A 203 19.78 5.15 -10.31
CA ASN A 203 20.67 4.23 -11.01
C ASN A 203 22.14 4.71 -10.95
N SER A 204 22.37 6.02 -10.96
CA SER A 204 23.73 6.57 -10.79
C SER A 204 24.31 6.22 -9.41
N VAL A 205 23.48 6.24 -8.36
CA VAL A 205 23.90 5.81 -7.02
C VAL A 205 24.11 4.29 -6.99
N LEU A 206 23.17 3.51 -7.53
CA LEU A 206 23.26 2.05 -7.55
C LEU A 206 24.50 1.58 -8.33
N ASP A 207 24.85 2.24 -9.42
CA ASP A 207 26.02 1.89 -10.24
C ASP A 207 27.33 2.09 -9.46
N ARG A 208 27.36 3.07 -8.58
CA ARG A 208 28.52 3.34 -7.72
C ARG A 208 28.59 2.35 -6.54
N GLU A 209 27.47 2.17 -5.84
CA GLU A 209 27.43 1.36 -4.60
C GLU A 209 27.35 -0.15 -4.88
N TYR A 210 26.73 -0.54 -6.00
CA TYR A 210 26.44 -1.92 -6.38
C TYR A 210 26.79 -2.15 -7.86
N PRO A 211 28.05 -2.10 -8.26
CA PRO A 211 28.44 -2.11 -9.69
C PRO A 211 28.09 -3.40 -10.45
N ASN A 212 27.78 -4.47 -9.74
CA ASN A 212 27.46 -5.76 -10.35
C ASN A 212 25.96 -5.95 -10.65
N LEU A 213 25.12 -4.98 -10.30
CA LEU A 213 23.68 -5.07 -10.61
C LEU A 213 23.43 -4.97 -12.13
N ARG A 214 22.38 -5.63 -12.58
CA ARG A 214 21.94 -5.54 -13.98
C ARG A 214 21.70 -4.08 -14.36
N LYS A 215 22.05 -3.71 -15.58
CA LYS A 215 21.72 -2.38 -16.14
C LYS A 215 20.33 -2.47 -16.79
N VAL A 216 19.47 -1.54 -16.48
CA VAL A 216 18.12 -1.45 -17.03
C VAL A 216 18.00 -0.12 -17.78
N ALA A 217 17.77 -0.22 -19.09
CA ALA A 217 17.52 0.97 -19.92
C ALA A 217 16.08 1.45 -19.71
N ILE A 218 15.93 2.71 -19.33
CA ILE A 218 14.60 3.31 -19.13
C ILE A 218 14.23 4.05 -20.42
N LYS A 219 13.15 3.61 -21.04
CA LYS A 219 12.63 4.22 -22.26
C LYS A 219 11.89 5.51 -21.92
N ASP A 220 11.83 6.44 -22.88
CA ASP A 220 10.93 7.59 -22.75
C ASP A 220 9.48 7.10 -22.80
N PRO A 221 8.61 7.67 -21.99
CA PRO A 221 7.21 7.26 -22.02
C PRO A 221 6.55 7.71 -23.34
N ASN A 222 5.67 6.89 -23.86
CA ASN A 222 4.83 7.29 -24.99
C ASN A 222 3.88 8.41 -24.54
N PRO A 223 3.92 9.61 -25.13
CA PRO A 223 3.05 10.72 -24.69
C PRO A 223 1.55 10.38 -24.69
N GLN A 224 1.10 9.55 -25.64
CA GLN A 224 -0.30 9.13 -25.70
C GLN A 224 -0.69 8.25 -24.50
N ASP A 225 0.20 7.35 -24.09
CA ASP A 225 -0.03 6.50 -22.91
C ASP A 225 0.01 7.31 -21.62
N VAL A 226 0.89 8.33 -21.54
CA VAL A 226 0.96 9.23 -20.38
C VAL A 226 -0.36 10.00 -20.23
N GLU A 227 -0.87 10.56 -21.34
CA GLU A 227 -2.12 11.31 -21.29
C GLU A 227 -3.32 10.41 -20.92
N ALA A 228 -3.38 9.23 -21.53
CA ALA A 228 -4.42 8.26 -21.20
C ALA A 228 -4.36 7.81 -19.72
N TYR A 229 -3.16 7.67 -19.17
CA TYR A 229 -2.97 7.34 -17.75
C TYR A 229 -3.45 8.49 -16.85
N LYS A 230 -3.13 9.73 -17.19
CA LYS A 230 -3.60 10.91 -16.45
C LYS A 230 -5.14 10.97 -16.44
N GLU A 231 -5.78 10.83 -17.60
CA GLU A 231 -7.24 10.80 -17.71
C GLU A 231 -7.85 9.68 -16.84
N GLU A 232 -7.18 8.55 -16.79
CA GLU A 232 -7.61 7.40 -15.98
C GLU A 232 -7.50 7.71 -14.48
N LEU A 233 -6.39 8.31 -14.05
CA LEU A 233 -6.21 8.77 -12.66
C LEU A 233 -7.28 9.81 -12.28
N GLU A 234 -7.53 10.80 -13.14
CA GLU A 234 -8.57 11.80 -12.91
C GLU A 234 -9.95 11.16 -12.75
N ARG A 235 -10.28 10.18 -13.59
CA ARG A 235 -11.54 9.42 -13.46
C ARG A 235 -11.63 8.66 -12.12
N LEU A 236 -10.53 8.06 -11.69
CA LEU A 236 -10.47 7.35 -10.40
C LEU A 236 -10.68 8.34 -9.24
N TYR A 237 -9.97 9.48 -9.27
CA TYR A 237 -10.08 10.51 -8.24
C TYR A 237 -11.45 11.22 -8.26
N ALA A 238 -12.01 11.49 -9.43
CA ALA A 238 -13.35 12.09 -9.56
C ALA A 238 -14.45 11.14 -9.02
N LYS A 239 -14.30 9.84 -9.22
CA LYS A 239 -15.20 8.84 -8.60
C LYS A 239 -15.07 8.85 -7.08
N LYS A 240 -13.87 9.10 -6.58
CA LYS A 240 -13.57 9.22 -5.14
C LYS A 240 -14.33 10.41 -4.53
N GLU A 241 -14.23 11.59 -5.14
CA GLU A 241 -14.92 12.81 -4.66
C GLU A 241 -16.44 12.61 -4.63
N LYS A 242 -17.02 12.05 -5.66
CA LYS A 242 -18.47 11.74 -5.72
C LYS A 242 -18.89 10.73 -4.66
N LYS A 243 -18.12 9.76 -4.40
CA LYS A 243 -18.39 8.79 -3.33
C LYS A 243 -18.16 9.38 -1.92
N UNK A 244 -17.34 10.12 -1.76
CA UNK A 244 -17.04 10.81 -0.62
C UNK A 244 -18.11 11.76 -0.31
N UNK A 245 -18.58 12.22 -1.27
CA UNK A 245 -19.63 13.02 -1.12
C UNK A 245 -20.87 12.29 -0.77
N UNK A 246 -20.90 11.35 -1.26
CA UNK A 246 -21.91 10.48 -0.96
C UNK A 246 -21.85 9.95 0.41
N PHE A 247 -20.80 9.56 0.71
CA PHE A 247 -20.57 9.07 2.08
C PHE A 247 -20.85 10.20 3.13
N UNK A 248 -20.51 11.15 2.83
CA UNK A 248 -20.62 12.24 3.63
C UNK A 248 -22.03 12.69 3.80
N ILE A 249 -22.67 12.61 2.72
CA ILE A 249 -24.13 12.92 2.74
C ILE A 249 -24.89 11.86 3.55
N SER A 250 -24.59 10.59 3.35
CA SER A 250 -25.21 9.52 4.12
C SER A 250 -24.79 9.53 5.60
N TYR A 251 -23.54 9.86 5.88
CA TYR A 251 -23.02 10.02 7.23
C TYR A 251 -23.72 11.18 7.96
N ASN A 252 -23.85 12.30 7.31
CA ASN A 252 -24.59 13.45 7.85
C ASN A 252 -26.10 13.18 8.05
N UNK A 253 -26.43 12.42 7.33
CA UNK A 253 -27.71 12.02 7.43
C UNK A 253 -28.00 11.14 8.58
N ILE A 254 -27.14 10.39 8.86
CA ILE A 254 -27.24 9.49 10.02
C ILE A 254 -27.01 10.31 11.31
N TYR A 255 -26.09 11.16 11.30
CA TYR A 255 -25.70 12.01 12.45
C TYR A 255 -26.55 13.29 12.68
N UNK A 256 -27.11 13.62 11.87
CA UNK A 256 -27.92 14.75 11.96
C UNK A 256 -29.05 14.56 12.87
N LYS A 257 -29.22 13.40 13.18
CA LYS A 257 -30.28 13.05 14.16
C LYS A 257 -29.78 12.93 15.62
N GLY A 258 -28.75 13.53 16.00
CA GLY A 258 -28.38 13.86 17.36
C GLY A 258 -27.30 13.01 18.06
N ILE A 259 -26.08 13.12 17.69
CA ILE A 259 -24.94 12.83 18.59
C ILE A 259 -23.73 13.71 18.23
N UNK A 260 -23.43 14.49 19.15
CA UNK A 260 -22.53 15.50 19.05
C UNK A 260 -21.15 15.18 18.65
N UNK A 261 -20.83 15.82 18.18
CA UNK A 261 -19.68 15.96 17.58
C UNK A 261 -18.47 16.11 18.30
N SER A 262 -17.98 15.27 19.01
CA SER A 262 -16.61 15.36 19.53
C SER A 262 -15.54 14.96 18.51
N TRP A 263 -15.93 14.36 17.41
CA TRP A 263 -15.03 13.94 16.32
C TRP A 263 -14.83 14.99 15.23
N TRP A 264 -15.71 16.00 15.14
CA TRP A 264 -15.62 17.02 14.08
C TRP A 264 -14.43 17.99 14.29
N ILE A 265 -14.02 18.16 15.52
CA ILE A 265 -12.89 19.03 15.90
C ILE A 265 -11.54 18.38 15.53
N TYR A 266 -11.48 17.04 15.49
CA TYR A 266 -10.22 16.31 15.18
C TYR A 266 -9.88 16.29 13.68
N SER A 267 -10.89 16.29 12.80
CA SER A 267 -10.65 16.24 11.35
C SER A 267 -10.27 17.61 10.76
N LYS A 268 -10.69 18.72 11.38
CA LYS A 268 -10.34 20.07 10.88
C LYS A 268 -8.91 20.51 11.23
N SER A 269 -8.34 19.95 12.30
CA SER A 269 -6.96 20.29 12.70
C SER A 269 -5.90 19.61 11.81
N THR A 270 -6.25 18.50 11.18
CA THR A 270 -5.33 17.78 10.27
C THR A 270 -5.38 18.27 8.83
N CYS A 271 -6.49 18.93 8.42
CA CYS A 271 -6.63 19.43 7.03
C CYS A 271 -5.92 20.78 6.80
N ASN A 272 -5.70 21.58 7.84
CA ASN A 272 -5.01 22.89 7.73
C ASN A 272 -3.48 22.84 7.84
N UNK A 273 -3.08 21.91 8.08
CA UNK A 273 -1.69 21.75 8.12
C UNK A 273 -1.06 21.46 6.78
N UNK A 274 -1.80 21.32 6.05
CA UNK A 274 -1.31 21.02 4.77
C UNK A 274 -1.28 22.23 3.84
N LEU A 275 -1.72 23.14 4.17
CA LEU A 275 -1.75 24.31 3.28
C LEU A 275 -0.84 25.47 3.72
N UNK A 276 -0.20 25.14 4.50
CA UNK A 276 0.81 26.08 4.88
C UNK A 276 2.15 25.60 4.78
#